data_94802eb582bea059e3df822b539dc228
#
_entry.id   94802eb582bea059e3df822b539dc228
#
_cell.length_a   1.000
_cell.length_b   1.000
_cell.length_c   1.000
_cell.angle_alpha   90.00
_cell.angle_beta   90.00
_cell.angle_gamma   90.00
#
_symmetry.space_group_name_H-M   'P 1'
#
loop_
_entity.id
_entity.type
_entity.pdbx_description
1 polymer ?
#
loop_
_entity_poly.entity_id
_entity_poly.type
_entity_poly.pdbx_seq_one_letter_code
_entity_poly.pdbx_strand_id
1 'polypeptide(L)'
;MSEQNAQVERLTLAKAITRGLDDAMADNRKVVLIGEDIGKLGGVYRVTEGLLAKHGQKRVMDSPLGEAGIVGTSIGMAMRGYQPVAEIQFDGFVFPAYNQITTQLAKIHNRSDKKYIVPVTIRIPYGGVIGAVEHHSESPEALFAHTAGLRIVTPSSPHDAYWMTRKSIECDDPVIIFEPKRRYWLKGEVNFADTDFDPFQAQVVREGTDATIVAYGPLVPVALAAAEAAVEDGRSIEVIDLRSISPMDVPTVAASVVKTGRLIVAHEAPTFGGVGGELAAAITERCFYSLQAPVLRVGGYYMPYPVPRTEDEYVPDIDRILEAVDRSFEY
;
A
#
# COMPACT_ATOMS: atom_id res chain seq x y z
N MET A 1 18.19 -28.70 11.75
CA MET A 1 17.16 -27.71 11.39
C MET A 1 16.85 -27.97 9.92
N SER A 2 15.61 -28.36 9.59
CA SER A 2 15.24 -28.76 8.23
C SER A 2 15.30 -27.56 7.28
N GLU A 3 15.55 -27.78 6.00
CA GLU A 3 15.58 -26.75 4.94
C GLU A 3 14.32 -25.85 4.93
N GLN A 4 13.18 -26.34 5.42
CA GLN A 4 11.96 -25.55 5.59
C GLN A 4 12.10 -24.40 6.60
N ASN A 5 12.93 -24.50 7.64
CA ASN A 5 13.16 -23.41 8.61
C ASN A 5 14.04 -22.27 8.07
N ALA A 6 14.75 -22.47 6.97
CA ALA A 6 15.55 -21.43 6.31
C ALA A 6 14.72 -20.51 5.39
N GLN A 7 13.45 -20.87 5.12
CA GLN A 7 12.57 -20.15 4.21
C GLN A 7 11.61 -19.17 4.90
N VAL A 8 11.50 -19.21 6.23
CA VAL A 8 10.62 -18.31 7.01
C VAL A 8 11.45 -17.56 8.04
N GLU A 9 11.31 -16.25 8.08
CA GLU A 9 11.99 -15.38 9.04
C GLU A 9 10.98 -14.38 9.65
N ARG A 10 11.13 -14.07 10.95
CA ARG A 10 10.30 -13.07 11.60
C ARG A 10 10.96 -11.70 11.55
N LEU A 11 10.40 -10.80 10.74
CA LEU A 11 10.92 -9.46 10.48
C LEU A 11 9.92 -8.38 10.94
N THR A 12 10.42 -7.15 11.11
CA THR A 12 9.54 -5.97 11.08
C THR A 12 9.18 -5.63 9.63
N LEU A 13 8.08 -4.92 9.41
CA LEU A 13 7.69 -4.48 8.07
C LEU A 13 8.82 -3.68 7.39
N ALA A 14 9.48 -2.75 8.12
CA ALA A 14 10.62 -2.00 7.59
C ALA A 14 11.78 -2.92 7.18
N LYS A 15 12.12 -3.92 7.99
CA LYS A 15 13.21 -4.87 7.67
C LYS A 15 12.83 -5.83 6.55
N ALA A 16 11.55 -6.14 6.38
CA ALA A 16 11.05 -6.91 5.25
C ALA A 16 11.23 -6.14 3.93
N ILE A 17 10.94 -4.83 3.91
CA ILE A 17 11.23 -3.97 2.76
C ILE A 17 12.75 -3.92 2.49
N THR A 18 13.57 -3.67 3.54
CA THR A 18 15.04 -3.69 3.41
C THR A 18 15.52 -4.97 2.74
N ARG A 19 15.02 -6.13 3.19
CA ARG A 19 15.36 -7.44 2.65
C ARG A 19 14.90 -7.60 1.20
N GLY A 20 13.69 -7.15 0.87
CA GLY A 20 13.17 -7.16 -0.50
C GLY A 20 14.02 -6.32 -1.47
N LEU A 21 14.45 -5.12 -1.04
CA LEU A 21 15.36 -4.27 -1.79
C LEU A 21 16.74 -4.94 -1.98
N ASP A 22 17.29 -5.49 -0.91
CA ASP A 22 18.60 -6.14 -0.91
C ASP A 22 18.63 -7.33 -1.88
N ASP A 23 17.64 -8.21 -1.80
CA ASP A 23 17.51 -9.37 -2.66
C ASP A 23 17.29 -8.98 -4.12
N ALA A 24 16.42 -7.98 -4.41
CA ALA A 24 16.24 -7.48 -5.77
C ALA A 24 17.53 -6.89 -6.36
N MET A 25 18.30 -6.15 -5.55
CA MET A 25 19.59 -5.61 -5.98
C MET A 25 20.65 -6.70 -6.16
N ALA A 26 20.62 -7.77 -5.38
CA ALA A 26 21.55 -8.89 -5.54
C ALA A 26 21.26 -9.66 -6.83
N ASP A 27 19.98 -9.90 -7.13
CA ASP A 27 19.56 -10.68 -8.29
C ASP A 27 19.72 -9.90 -9.61
N ASN A 28 19.52 -8.58 -9.57
CA ASN A 28 19.57 -7.75 -10.77
C ASN A 28 20.45 -6.50 -10.59
N ARG A 29 21.56 -6.45 -11.32
CA ARG A 29 22.47 -5.30 -11.30
C ARG A 29 21.89 -4.01 -11.88
N LYS A 30 20.76 -4.07 -12.56
CA LYS A 30 20.04 -2.90 -13.10
C LYS A 30 19.15 -2.20 -12.06
N VAL A 31 18.85 -2.85 -10.94
CA VAL A 31 18.12 -2.24 -9.83
C VAL A 31 19.00 -1.20 -9.15
N VAL A 32 18.54 0.02 -9.05
CA VAL A 32 19.24 1.15 -8.42
C VAL A 32 18.28 1.90 -7.50
N LEU A 33 18.76 2.38 -6.38
CA LEU A 33 17.99 3.18 -5.42
C LEU A 33 18.38 4.66 -5.55
N ILE A 34 17.41 5.55 -5.53
CA ILE A 34 17.61 6.99 -5.54
C ILE A 34 16.62 7.67 -4.59
N GLY A 35 17.08 8.60 -3.77
CA GLY A 35 16.25 9.35 -2.85
C GLY A 35 17.08 10.22 -1.93
N GLU A 36 16.44 10.95 -1.05
CA GLU A 36 17.09 11.80 -0.07
C GLU A 36 17.50 10.98 1.15
N ASP A 37 18.76 11.12 1.59
CA ASP A 37 19.33 10.46 2.77
C ASP A 37 19.28 8.92 2.78
N ILE A 38 19.00 8.28 1.67
CA ILE A 38 18.87 6.82 1.56
C ILE A 38 20.20 6.09 1.64
N GLY A 39 21.30 6.76 1.31
CA GLY A 39 22.65 6.18 1.29
C GLY A 39 23.30 6.21 2.67
N LYS A 40 23.91 7.34 3.03
CA LYS A 40 24.69 7.47 4.27
C LYS A 40 23.83 7.31 5.52
N LEU A 41 22.65 7.91 5.55
CA LEU A 41 21.73 7.83 6.67
C LEU A 41 20.99 6.49 6.72
N GLY A 42 20.76 5.84 5.57
CA GLY A 42 19.96 4.63 5.47
C GLY A 42 18.44 4.89 5.47
N GLY A 43 18.03 6.10 5.04
CA GLY A 43 16.66 6.56 5.05
C GLY A 43 16.17 7.02 6.43
N VAL A 44 15.12 7.85 6.45
CA VAL A 44 14.53 8.40 7.70
C VAL A 44 14.09 7.28 8.65
N TYR A 45 13.47 6.23 8.11
CA TYR A 45 13.00 5.07 8.87
C TYR A 45 13.97 3.87 8.83
N ARG A 46 15.21 4.07 8.37
CA ARG A 46 16.27 3.05 8.29
C ARG A 46 15.92 1.87 7.37
N VAL A 47 15.05 2.09 6.41
CA VAL A 47 14.64 1.04 5.45
C VAL A 47 15.76 0.67 4.48
N THR A 48 16.66 1.62 4.16
CA THR A 48 17.81 1.40 3.25
C THR A 48 19.14 1.24 3.98
N GLU A 49 19.10 1.10 5.31
CA GLU A 49 20.31 0.95 6.14
C GLU A 49 21.14 -0.27 5.71
N GLY A 50 22.46 -0.06 5.52
CA GLY A 50 23.41 -1.09 5.11
C GLY A 50 23.50 -1.33 3.60
N LEU A 51 22.50 -0.91 2.80
CA LEU A 51 22.49 -1.15 1.36
C LEU A 51 23.61 -0.41 0.62
N LEU A 52 23.95 0.81 1.05
CA LEU A 52 25.07 1.55 0.48
C LEU A 52 26.41 0.80 0.64
N ALA A 53 26.65 0.24 1.82
CA ALA A 53 27.88 -0.51 2.09
C ALA A 53 27.97 -1.79 1.25
N LYS A 54 26.82 -2.45 1.02
CA LYS A 54 26.73 -3.72 0.28
C LYS A 54 26.79 -3.53 -1.23
N HIS A 55 26.04 -2.56 -1.77
CA HIS A 55 25.84 -2.41 -3.22
C HIS A 55 26.60 -1.23 -3.84
N GLY A 56 27.15 -0.35 -3.02
CA GLY A 56 27.99 0.78 -3.45
C GLY A 56 27.22 2.00 -3.92
N GLN A 57 27.92 3.16 -3.93
CA GLN A 57 27.35 4.49 -4.22
C GLN A 57 26.77 4.63 -5.64
N LYS A 58 27.21 3.81 -6.60
CA LYS A 58 26.64 3.84 -7.96
C LYS A 58 25.26 3.23 -8.05
N ARG A 59 24.84 2.50 -7.02
CA ARG A 59 23.55 1.79 -6.98
C ARG A 59 22.64 2.25 -5.85
N VAL A 60 23.18 2.88 -4.81
CA VAL A 60 22.42 3.53 -3.73
C VAL A 60 22.86 5.00 -3.72
N MET A 61 22.00 5.85 -4.25
CA MET A 61 22.36 7.23 -4.59
C MET A 61 21.57 8.21 -3.72
N ASP A 62 22.28 8.95 -2.86
CA ASP A 62 21.72 10.14 -2.24
C ASP A 62 21.48 11.21 -3.30
N SER A 63 20.28 11.75 -3.36
CA SER A 63 19.92 12.87 -4.22
C SER A 63 19.92 14.18 -3.41
N PRO A 64 20.17 15.31 -4.04
CA PRO A 64 19.79 16.60 -3.47
C PRO A 64 18.26 16.64 -3.24
N LEU A 65 17.81 17.50 -2.32
CA LEU A 65 16.40 17.75 -2.06
C LEU A 65 15.70 18.24 -3.33
N GLY A 66 14.73 17.44 -3.81
CA GLY A 66 13.97 17.80 -5.02
C GLY A 66 13.31 16.58 -5.66
N GLU A 67 12.12 16.25 -5.21
CA GLU A 67 11.38 15.03 -5.59
C GLU A 67 11.04 14.99 -7.09
N ALA A 68 10.78 16.15 -7.70
CA ALA A 68 10.63 16.26 -9.15
C ALA A 68 11.90 15.77 -9.89
N GLY A 69 13.09 16.09 -9.36
CA GLY A 69 14.38 15.63 -9.88
C GLY A 69 14.58 14.13 -9.66
N ILE A 70 14.22 13.60 -8.49
CA ILE A 70 14.32 12.18 -8.16
C ILE A 70 13.50 11.36 -9.15
N VAL A 71 12.20 11.67 -9.30
CA VAL A 71 11.33 10.96 -10.22
C VAL A 71 11.72 11.16 -11.67
N GLY A 72 12.05 12.41 -12.08
CA GLY A 72 12.48 12.71 -13.44
C GLY A 72 13.76 11.96 -13.83
N THR A 73 14.73 11.87 -12.94
CA THR A 73 15.96 11.08 -13.14
C THR A 73 15.65 9.60 -13.24
N SER A 74 14.76 9.08 -12.39
CA SER A 74 14.32 7.68 -12.42
C SER A 74 13.67 7.31 -13.75
N ILE A 75 12.82 8.19 -14.32
CA ILE A 75 12.27 8.00 -15.67
C ILE A 75 13.38 7.85 -16.71
N GLY A 76 14.36 8.77 -16.70
CA GLY A 76 15.49 8.73 -17.63
C GLY A 76 16.34 7.47 -17.47
N MET A 77 16.59 7.01 -16.24
CA MET A 77 17.31 5.77 -15.97
C MET A 77 16.52 4.55 -16.49
N ALA A 78 15.21 4.49 -16.25
CA ALA A 78 14.36 3.41 -16.74
C ALA A 78 14.37 3.33 -18.27
N MET A 79 14.27 4.45 -18.97
CA MET A 79 14.41 4.51 -20.43
C MET A 79 15.79 4.02 -20.94
N ARG A 80 16.80 3.99 -20.07
CA ARG A 80 18.14 3.42 -20.35
C ARG A 80 18.29 1.97 -19.90
N GLY A 81 17.19 1.33 -19.47
CA GLY A 81 17.14 -0.10 -19.11
C GLY A 81 17.60 -0.40 -17.68
N TYR A 82 17.57 0.61 -16.78
CA TYR A 82 17.66 0.38 -15.35
C TYR A 82 16.27 0.11 -14.76
N GLN A 83 16.24 -0.41 -13.53
CA GLN A 83 15.04 -0.56 -12.71
C GLN A 83 15.20 0.32 -11.45
N PRO A 84 14.88 1.61 -11.55
CA PRO A 84 15.06 2.53 -10.43
C PRO A 84 13.96 2.36 -9.40
N VAL A 85 14.36 2.39 -8.13
CA VAL A 85 13.49 2.51 -6.96
C VAL A 85 13.72 3.90 -6.39
N ALA A 86 12.73 4.77 -6.56
CA ALA A 86 12.73 6.13 -6.04
C ALA A 86 12.09 6.15 -4.66
N GLU A 87 12.75 6.74 -3.64
CA GLU A 87 12.14 6.99 -2.34
C GLU A 87 11.75 8.46 -2.23
N ILE A 88 10.51 8.72 -1.86
CA ILE A 88 10.00 10.00 -1.39
C ILE A 88 9.89 9.88 0.13
N GLN A 89 10.48 10.81 0.89
CA GLN A 89 10.62 10.64 2.34
C GLN A 89 9.28 10.58 3.11
N PHE A 90 8.28 11.35 2.66
CA PHE A 90 6.95 11.45 3.26
C PHE A 90 5.88 11.71 2.21
N ASP A 91 4.65 11.34 2.53
CA ASP A 91 3.47 11.50 1.68
C ASP A 91 3.27 12.93 1.17
N GLY A 92 3.41 13.94 2.03
CA GLY A 92 3.24 15.34 1.62
C GLY A 92 4.35 15.85 0.70
N PHE A 93 5.51 15.20 0.68
CA PHE A 93 6.63 15.59 -0.19
C PHE A 93 6.53 15.02 -1.61
N VAL A 94 5.51 14.21 -1.89
CA VAL A 94 5.28 13.69 -3.24
C VAL A 94 4.76 14.76 -4.21
N PHE A 95 4.12 15.82 -3.72
CA PHE A 95 3.46 16.82 -4.57
C PHE A 95 4.39 17.58 -5.51
N PRO A 96 5.65 17.94 -5.16
CA PRO A 96 6.60 18.49 -6.13
C PRO A 96 6.88 17.55 -7.32
N ALA A 97 6.77 16.22 -7.12
CA ALA A 97 6.95 15.22 -8.17
C ALA A 97 5.62 14.80 -8.86
N TYR A 98 4.48 15.34 -8.46
CA TYR A 98 3.16 14.92 -8.95
C TYR A 98 3.08 14.97 -10.49
N ASN A 99 3.56 16.04 -11.10
CA ASN A 99 3.59 16.17 -12.55
C ASN A 99 4.45 15.08 -13.22
N GLN A 100 5.64 14.78 -12.70
CA GLN A 100 6.50 13.73 -13.24
C GLN A 100 5.84 12.35 -13.14
N ILE A 101 5.11 12.09 -12.07
CA ILE A 101 4.41 10.82 -11.85
C ILE A 101 3.20 10.72 -12.79
N THR A 102 2.28 11.69 -12.75
CA THR A 102 0.97 11.57 -13.38
C THR A 102 0.96 11.91 -14.86
N THR A 103 1.78 12.89 -15.31
CA THR A 103 1.78 13.33 -16.70
C THR A 103 2.93 12.76 -17.52
N GLN A 104 4.01 12.31 -16.90
CA GLN A 104 5.14 11.71 -17.61
C GLN A 104 5.20 10.20 -17.37
N LEU A 105 5.59 9.75 -16.19
CA LEU A 105 5.80 8.33 -15.87
C LEU A 105 4.61 7.46 -16.27
N ALA A 106 3.42 7.80 -15.81
CA ALA A 106 2.18 7.06 -16.10
C ALA A 106 1.83 6.98 -17.59
N LYS A 107 2.30 7.91 -18.42
CA LYS A 107 1.84 8.07 -19.81
C LYS A 107 2.87 7.68 -20.86
N ILE A 108 4.16 7.58 -20.52
CA ILE A 108 5.23 7.35 -21.49
C ILE A 108 5.01 6.04 -22.28
N HIS A 109 4.64 4.95 -21.61
CA HIS A 109 4.40 3.68 -22.27
C HIS A 109 3.34 3.79 -23.38
N ASN A 110 2.19 4.35 -23.08
CA ASN A 110 1.11 4.57 -24.04
C ASN A 110 1.49 5.64 -25.10
N ARG A 111 2.08 6.77 -24.67
CA ARG A 111 2.45 7.88 -25.56
C ARG A 111 3.51 7.48 -26.58
N SER A 112 4.39 6.55 -26.23
CA SER A 112 5.44 6.04 -27.12
C SER A 112 4.99 4.88 -28.01
N ASP A 113 3.71 4.57 -28.03
CA ASP A 113 3.18 3.39 -28.71
C ASP A 113 3.90 2.10 -28.26
N LYS A 114 4.00 1.95 -26.95
CA LYS A 114 4.65 0.81 -26.25
C LYS A 114 6.14 0.62 -26.51
N LYS A 115 6.81 1.61 -27.12
CA LYS A 115 8.25 1.52 -27.42
C LYS A 115 9.12 1.60 -26.17
N TYR A 116 8.67 2.33 -25.16
CA TYR A 116 9.38 2.48 -23.89
C TYR A 116 8.61 1.81 -22.75
N ILE A 117 9.26 0.84 -22.11
CA ILE A 117 8.89 0.32 -20.81
C ILE A 117 9.62 1.18 -19.77
N VAL A 118 8.90 1.64 -18.74
CA VAL A 118 9.46 2.54 -17.73
C VAL A 118 9.19 1.95 -16.34
N PRO A 119 9.93 0.89 -15.93
CA PRO A 119 9.71 0.14 -14.71
C PRO A 119 10.28 0.91 -13.51
N VAL A 120 9.60 1.96 -13.09
CA VAL A 120 9.97 2.76 -11.93
C VAL A 120 9.11 2.35 -10.73
N THR A 121 9.74 1.93 -9.66
CA THR A 121 9.08 1.75 -8.36
C THR A 121 9.26 3.02 -7.53
N ILE A 122 8.16 3.58 -7.03
CA ILE A 122 8.20 4.75 -6.13
C ILE A 122 7.71 4.29 -4.76
N ARG A 123 8.55 4.45 -3.74
CA ARG A 123 8.23 4.14 -2.35
C ARG A 123 7.87 5.43 -1.63
N ILE A 124 6.72 5.45 -0.96
CA ILE A 124 6.20 6.62 -0.27
C ILE A 124 5.70 6.19 1.12
N PRO A 125 6.44 6.50 2.19
CA PRO A 125 5.90 6.38 3.55
C PRO A 125 4.67 7.27 3.71
N TYR A 126 3.52 6.72 4.15
CA TYR A 126 2.26 7.44 4.23
C TYR A 126 1.47 7.14 5.50
N GLY A 127 0.40 7.89 5.73
CA GLY A 127 -0.54 7.70 6.82
C GLY A 127 -0.10 8.37 8.12
N GLY A 128 -1.05 8.52 9.01
CA GLY A 128 -0.91 9.26 10.27
C GLY A 128 -0.63 8.41 11.50
N VAL A 129 -0.98 8.97 12.66
CA VAL A 129 -0.77 8.38 13.99
C VAL A 129 0.73 8.14 14.25
N ILE A 130 1.53 9.16 13.95
CA ILE A 130 2.98 9.17 14.20
C ILE A 130 3.42 10.39 15.01
N GLY A 131 2.48 11.21 15.48
CA GLY A 131 2.77 12.43 16.23
C GLY A 131 3.32 13.57 15.36
N ALA A 132 3.01 13.59 14.07
CA ALA A 132 3.49 14.59 13.13
C ALA A 132 2.36 15.50 12.61
N VAL A 133 2.75 16.58 11.92
CA VAL A 133 1.82 17.50 11.27
C VAL A 133 1.29 16.93 9.94
N GLU A 134 0.30 17.60 9.34
CA GLU A 134 -0.47 17.14 8.18
C GLU A 134 0.38 16.63 7.01
N HIS A 135 1.41 17.38 6.57
CA HIS A 135 2.25 16.99 5.43
C HIS A 135 3.22 15.81 5.69
N HIS A 136 3.10 15.19 6.86
CA HIS A 136 3.76 13.94 7.22
C HIS A 136 2.75 12.85 7.64
N SER A 137 1.45 13.06 7.46
CA SER A 137 0.43 12.22 8.09
C SER A 137 -0.79 11.96 7.21
N GLU A 138 -0.78 12.41 5.97
CA GLU A 138 -1.90 12.23 5.05
C GLU A 138 -1.85 10.89 4.30
N SER A 139 -2.97 10.55 3.66
CA SER A 139 -3.17 9.32 2.86
C SER A 139 -3.61 9.72 1.45
N PRO A 140 -2.65 10.06 0.54
CA PRO A 140 -2.96 10.66 -0.76
C PRO A 140 -3.20 9.63 -1.87
N GLU A 141 -3.36 8.35 -1.59
CA GLU A 141 -3.43 7.26 -2.56
C GLU A 141 -4.53 7.45 -3.62
N ALA A 142 -5.67 8.04 -3.25
CA ALA A 142 -6.78 8.28 -4.18
C ALA A 142 -6.40 9.24 -5.32
N LEU A 143 -5.51 10.20 -5.08
CA LEU A 143 -5.04 11.15 -6.11
C LEU A 143 -4.25 10.42 -7.21
N PHE A 144 -3.52 9.39 -6.85
CA PHE A 144 -2.74 8.59 -7.79
C PHE A 144 -3.57 7.46 -8.42
N ALA A 145 -4.51 6.88 -7.68
CA ALA A 145 -5.42 5.84 -8.17
C ALA A 145 -6.25 6.31 -9.38
N HIS A 146 -6.60 7.59 -9.43
CA HIS A 146 -7.29 8.19 -10.58
C HIS A 146 -6.39 8.33 -11.83
N THR A 147 -5.10 8.02 -11.73
CA THR A 147 -4.15 8.18 -12.83
C THR A 147 -3.93 6.87 -13.57
N ALA A 148 -4.57 6.69 -14.73
CA ALA A 148 -4.35 5.53 -15.58
C ALA A 148 -2.88 5.41 -16.02
N GLY A 149 -2.32 4.19 -15.91
CA GLY A 149 -0.93 3.86 -16.22
C GLY A 149 -0.04 3.77 -14.99
N LEU A 150 -0.59 3.91 -13.77
CA LEU A 150 0.08 3.61 -12.51
C LEU A 150 -0.53 2.36 -11.86
N ARG A 151 0.32 1.55 -11.24
CA ARG A 151 -0.09 0.52 -10.28
C ARG A 151 0.20 1.02 -8.87
N ILE A 152 -0.66 0.68 -7.92
CA ILE A 152 -0.56 1.20 -6.54
C ILE A 152 -0.85 0.07 -5.58
N VAL A 153 0.11 -0.20 -4.68
CA VAL A 153 -0.01 -1.22 -3.65
C VAL A 153 0.33 -0.67 -2.28
N THR A 154 -0.19 -1.30 -1.24
CA THR A 154 0.13 -0.95 0.15
C THR A 154 0.16 -2.20 1.02
N PRO A 155 1.31 -2.52 1.65
CA PRO A 155 1.43 -3.71 2.47
C PRO A 155 0.73 -3.53 3.82
N SER A 156 0.14 -4.62 4.34
CA SER A 156 -0.43 -4.68 5.68
C SER A 156 0.42 -5.52 6.66
N SER A 157 1.31 -6.34 6.13
CA SER A 157 2.15 -7.28 6.87
C SER A 157 3.61 -7.25 6.41
N PRO A 158 4.57 -7.78 7.20
CA PRO A 158 5.95 -7.96 6.74
C PRO A 158 6.08 -8.86 5.52
N HIS A 159 5.23 -9.90 5.40
CA HIS A 159 5.20 -10.78 4.24
C HIS A 159 4.82 -10.00 2.97
N ASP A 160 3.72 -9.24 3.03
CA ASP A 160 3.33 -8.38 1.91
C ASP A 160 4.41 -7.35 1.59
N ALA A 161 5.00 -6.73 2.61
CA ALA A 161 6.04 -5.71 2.41
C ALA A 161 7.26 -6.24 1.65
N TYR A 162 7.72 -7.46 1.95
CA TYR A 162 8.79 -8.11 1.23
C TYR A 162 8.40 -8.38 -0.23
N TRP A 163 7.29 -9.09 -0.43
CA TRP A 163 6.90 -9.54 -1.76
C TRP A 163 6.40 -8.41 -2.65
N MET A 164 5.65 -7.45 -2.10
CA MET A 164 5.26 -6.24 -2.85
C MET A 164 6.49 -5.45 -3.31
N THR A 165 7.53 -5.33 -2.46
CA THR A 165 8.78 -4.69 -2.86
C THR A 165 9.43 -5.42 -4.03
N ARG A 166 9.57 -6.76 -3.92
CA ARG A 166 10.17 -7.60 -4.98
C ARG A 166 9.38 -7.51 -6.29
N LYS A 167 8.08 -7.80 -6.20
CA LYS A 167 7.20 -7.87 -7.38
C LYS A 167 6.98 -6.51 -8.05
N SER A 168 7.00 -5.42 -7.27
CA SER A 168 6.94 -4.06 -7.84
C SER A 168 8.19 -3.71 -8.63
N ILE A 169 9.36 -4.12 -8.17
CA ILE A 169 10.63 -3.92 -8.88
C ILE A 169 10.70 -4.78 -10.15
N GLU A 170 10.13 -5.97 -10.14
CA GLU A 170 10.07 -6.89 -11.27
C GLU A 170 8.99 -6.49 -12.30
N CYS A 171 8.07 -5.59 -11.93
CA CYS A 171 6.95 -5.17 -12.79
C CYS A 171 7.43 -4.25 -13.92
N ASP A 172 6.93 -4.46 -15.12
CA ASP A 172 7.21 -3.61 -16.28
C ASP A 172 6.48 -2.25 -16.23
N ASP A 173 5.37 -2.19 -15.48
CA ASP A 173 4.61 -0.94 -15.29
C ASP A 173 5.16 -0.14 -14.10
N PRO A 174 4.96 1.18 -14.07
CA PRO A 174 5.27 1.99 -12.90
C PRO A 174 4.43 1.59 -11.69
N VAL A 175 5.07 1.36 -10.54
CA VAL A 175 4.39 1.00 -9.30
C VAL A 175 4.68 2.01 -8.20
N ILE A 176 3.64 2.47 -7.51
CA ILE A 176 3.75 3.20 -6.25
C ILE A 176 3.48 2.24 -5.10
N ILE A 177 4.40 2.15 -4.16
CA ILE A 177 4.23 1.42 -2.90
C ILE A 177 4.00 2.47 -1.81
N PHE A 178 2.76 2.55 -1.32
CA PHE A 178 2.45 3.34 -0.15
C PHE A 178 2.76 2.51 1.11
N GLU A 179 3.78 2.93 1.87
CA GLU A 179 4.29 2.21 3.03
C GLU A 179 3.68 2.78 4.32
N PRO A 180 2.87 2.01 5.08
CA PRO A 180 2.19 2.53 6.26
C PRO A 180 3.17 2.80 7.40
N LYS A 181 3.55 4.06 7.63
CA LYS A 181 4.58 4.50 8.59
C LYS A 181 4.37 3.94 9.99
N ARG A 182 3.15 4.01 10.52
CA ARG A 182 2.83 3.51 11.86
C ARG A 182 2.97 2.00 12.01
N ARG A 183 3.12 1.26 10.89
CA ARG A 183 3.28 -0.21 10.86
C ARG A 183 4.71 -0.66 10.61
N TYR A 184 5.67 0.23 10.40
CA TYR A 184 7.06 -0.15 10.13
C TYR A 184 7.66 -1.09 11.18
N TRP A 185 7.23 -0.98 12.43
CA TRP A 185 7.70 -1.81 13.54
C TRP A 185 6.84 -3.05 13.80
N LEU A 186 5.74 -3.24 13.04
CA LEU A 186 4.93 -4.44 13.10
C LEU A 186 5.79 -5.66 12.72
N LYS A 187 5.80 -6.67 13.59
CA LYS A 187 6.54 -7.91 13.39
C LYS A 187 5.64 -9.02 12.87
N GLY A 188 6.12 -9.76 11.90
CA GLY A 188 5.42 -10.93 11.33
C GLY A 188 6.38 -11.85 10.63
N GLU A 189 5.90 -13.01 10.26
CA GLU A 189 6.64 -14.00 9.49
C GLU A 189 6.68 -13.60 8.01
N VAL A 190 7.83 -13.81 7.38
CA VAL A 190 8.02 -13.67 5.93
C VAL A 190 8.39 -15.05 5.40
N ASN A 191 7.55 -15.60 4.53
CA ASN A 191 7.84 -16.82 3.79
C ASN A 191 8.53 -16.47 2.47
N PHE A 192 9.82 -16.70 2.36
CA PHE A 192 10.60 -16.41 1.15
C PHE A 192 10.38 -17.42 0.02
N ALA A 193 9.64 -18.51 0.27
CA ALA A 193 9.29 -19.50 -0.75
C ALA A 193 7.99 -19.18 -1.50
N ASP A 194 7.27 -18.14 -1.12
CA ASP A 194 6.00 -17.73 -1.75
C ASP A 194 6.23 -16.94 -3.06
N THR A 195 6.89 -17.59 -4.01
CA THR A 195 7.28 -16.98 -5.29
C THR A 195 6.08 -16.61 -6.17
N ASP A 196 4.93 -17.24 -5.93
CA ASP A 196 3.69 -17.04 -6.68
C ASP A 196 2.84 -15.87 -6.13
N PHE A 197 3.34 -15.18 -5.08
CA PHE A 197 2.69 -14.00 -4.54
C PHE A 197 2.36 -12.97 -5.63
N ASP A 198 1.09 -12.59 -5.71
CA ASP A 198 0.61 -11.52 -6.59
C ASP A 198 0.24 -10.27 -5.76
N PRO A 199 0.98 -9.15 -5.89
CA PRO A 199 0.68 -7.93 -5.16
C PRO A 199 -0.62 -7.26 -5.60
N PHE A 200 -1.17 -7.65 -6.75
CA PHE A 200 -2.37 -7.07 -7.33
C PHE A 200 -3.63 -7.87 -7.05
N GLN A 201 -3.51 -8.98 -6.33
CA GLN A 201 -4.63 -9.81 -5.89
C GLN A 201 -4.95 -9.55 -4.41
N ALA A 202 -6.22 -9.29 -4.12
CA ALA A 202 -6.73 -9.18 -2.76
C ALA A 202 -6.67 -10.54 -2.04
N GLN A 203 -6.55 -10.52 -0.72
CA GLN A 203 -6.50 -11.72 0.09
C GLN A 203 -7.59 -11.74 1.15
N VAL A 204 -8.32 -12.84 1.24
CA VAL A 204 -9.15 -13.13 2.43
C VAL A 204 -8.19 -13.49 3.57
N VAL A 205 -8.06 -12.58 4.54
CA VAL A 205 -7.18 -12.76 5.71
C VAL A 205 -7.93 -13.32 6.93
N ARG A 206 -9.26 -13.32 6.89
CA ARG A 206 -10.15 -13.96 7.85
C ARG A 206 -11.45 -14.37 7.13
N GLU A 207 -11.80 -15.63 7.23
CA GLU A 207 -13.09 -16.13 6.71
C GLU A 207 -14.25 -15.67 7.57
N GLY A 208 -15.43 -15.45 6.94
CA GLY A 208 -16.67 -15.09 7.60
C GLY A 208 -17.88 -15.27 6.69
N THR A 209 -19.10 -15.17 7.27
CA THR A 209 -20.35 -15.46 6.57
C THR A 209 -21.40 -14.34 6.62
N ASP A 210 -21.30 -13.39 7.56
CA ASP A 210 -22.41 -12.48 7.87
C ASP A 210 -22.20 -11.07 7.29
N ALA A 211 -20.96 -10.61 7.23
CA ALA A 211 -20.57 -9.37 6.57
C ALA A 211 -19.10 -9.44 6.12
N THR A 212 -18.72 -8.59 5.18
CA THR A 212 -17.35 -8.42 4.69
C THR A 212 -16.82 -7.06 5.08
N ILE A 213 -15.62 -7.02 5.67
CA ILE A 213 -14.83 -5.79 5.82
C ILE A 213 -13.69 -5.85 4.81
N VAL A 214 -13.59 -4.86 3.94
CA VAL A 214 -12.42 -4.65 3.08
C VAL A 214 -11.59 -3.51 3.63
N ALA A 215 -10.32 -3.77 3.83
CA ALA A 215 -9.34 -2.75 4.26
C ALA A 215 -8.05 -2.88 3.47
N TYR A 216 -7.15 -1.92 3.60
CA TYR A 216 -5.80 -1.99 3.06
C TYR A 216 -4.79 -1.30 3.97
N GLY A 217 -3.51 -1.65 3.81
CA GLY A 217 -2.40 -1.04 4.52
C GLY A 217 -2.60 -0.99 6.04
N PRO A 218 -2.57 0.20 6.67
CA PRO A 218 -2.58 0.32 8.12
C PRO A 218 -3.90 -0.09 8.78
N LEU A 219 -5.00 -0.19 8.01
CA LEU A 219 -6.33 -0.51 8.55
C LEU A 219 -6.64 -2.02 8.59
N VAL A 220 -5.88 -2.87 7.90
CA VAL A 220 -6.12 -4.32 7.93
C VAL A 220 -6.04 -4.91 9.34
N PRO A 221 -5.01 -4.60 10.17
CA PRO A 221 -4.99 -5.08 11.55
C PRO A 221 -6.16 -4.55 12.41
N VAL A 222 -6.66 -3.34 12.13
CA VAL A 222 -7.82 -2.77 12.83
C VAL A 222 -9.10 -3.50 12.43
N ALA A 223 -9.27 -3.80 11.14
CA ALA A 223 -10.38 -4.58 10.63
C ALA A 223 -10.42 -6.01 11.19
N LEU A 224 -9.25 -6.64 11.33
CA LEU A 224 -9.12 -7.96 11.96
C LEU A 224 -9.54 -7.92 13.44
N ALA A 225 -9.11 -6.88 14.17
CA ALA A 225 -9.49 -6.71 15.58
C ALA A 225 -11.00 -6.42 15.74
N ALA A 226 -11.59 -5.62 14.84
CA ALA A 226 -13.04 -5.39 14.82
C ALA A 226 -13.81 -6.71 14.51
N ALA A 227 -13.34 -7.49 13.54
CA ALA A 227 -13.95 -8.78 13.22
C ALA A 227 -13.85 -9.80 14.36
N GLU A 228 -12.78 -9.76 15.15
CA GLU A 228 -12.63 -10.58 16.35
C GLU A 228 -13.60 -10.14 17.46
N ALA A 229 -13.72 -8.83 17.69
CA ALA A 229 -14.65 -8.30 18.69
C ALA A 229 -16.13 -8.60 18.31
N ALA A 230 -16.48 -8.57 17.03
CA ALA A 230 -17.83 -8.88 16.54
C ALA A 230 -18.29 -10.32 16.86
N VAL A 231 -17.38 -11.23 17.21
CA VAL A 231 -17.70 -12.61 17.63
C VAL A 231 -18.50 -12.61 18.94
N GLU A 232 -18.28 -11.64 19.83
CA GLU A 232 -19.02 -11.51 21.10
C GLU A 232 -20.51 -11.24 20.85
N ASP A 233 -20.84 -10.60 19.70
CA ASP A 233 -22.21 -10.38 19.24
C ASP A 233 -22.75 -11.51 18.34
N GLY A 234 -22.01 -12.62 18.24
CA GLY A 234 -22.38 -13.80 17.46
C GLY A 234 -22.25 -13.60 15.95
N ARG A 235 -21.45 -12.63 15.49
CA ARG A 235 -21.26 -12.31 14.07
C ARG A 235 -19.98 -12.90 13.52
N SER A 236 -20.06 -13.49 12.33
CA SER A 236 -18.94 -14.06 11.57
C SER A 236 -18.54 -13.12 10.45
N ILE A 237 -17.52 -12.31 10.69
CA ILE A 237 -17.08 -11.26 9.76
C ILE A 237 -15.89 -11.74 8.93
N GLU A 238 -16.03 -11.67 7.60
CA GLU A 238 -14.94 -11.86 6.67
C GLU A 238 -14.09 -10.59 6.55
N VAL A 239 -12.77 -10.73 6.53
CA VAL A 239 -11.86 -9.60 6.32
C VAL A 239 -11.03 -9.85 5.09
N ILE A 240 -11.04 -8.87 4.17
CA ILE A 240 -10.23 -8.86 2.96
C ILE A 240 -9.18 -7.76 3.07
N ASP A 241 -7.92 -8.13 2.90
CA ASP A 241 -6.85 -7.19 2.57
C ASP A 241 -6.88 -6.93 1.06
N LEU A 242 -7.20 -5.71 0.67
CA LEU A 242 -7.28 -5.31 -0.74
C LEU A 242 -5.91 -5.30 -1.41
N ARG A 243 -4.82 -5.06 -0.67
CA ARG A 243 -3.43 -5.01 -1.16
C ARG A 243 -3.20 -3.98 -2.28
N SER A 244 -3.92 -4.12 -3.38
CA SER A 244 -3.80 -3.25 -4.55
C SER A 244 -4.95 -2.24 -4.63
N ILE A 245 -4.58 -0.97 -4.69
CA ILE A 245 -5.50 0.14 -4.88
C ILE A 245 -5.76 0.35 -6.39
N SER A 246 -4.73 0.10 -7.21
CA SER A 246 -4.82 0.15 -8.68
C SER A 246 -3.82 -0.86 -9.30
N PRO A 247 -4.29 -1.85 -10.08
CA PRO A 247 -5.69 -2.23 -10.29
C PRO A 247 -6.34 -2.77 -9.02
N MET A 248 -7.64 -2.49 -8.85
CA MET A 248 -8.41 -2.98 -7.72
C MET A 248 -8.98 -4.38 -8.02
N ASP A 249 -8.78 -5.35 -7.12
CA ASP A 249 -9.34 -6.71 -7.26
C ASP A 249 -10.81 -6.77 -6.85
N VAL A 250 -11.66 -6.14 -7.66
CA VAL A 250 -13.12 -6.15 -7.48
C VAL A 250 -13.71 -7.57 -7.53
N PRO A 251 -13.21 -8.51 -8.38
CA PRO A 251 -13.73 -9.88 -8.40
C PRO A 251 -13.65 -10.61 -7.07
N THR A 252 -12.54 -10.54 -6.35
CA THR A 252 -12.38 -11.16 -5.02
C THR A 252 -13.37 -10.58 -4.01
N VAL A 253 -13.51 -9.24 -3.99
CA VAL A 253 -14.48 -8.57 -3.10
C VAL A 253 -15.92 -8.94 -3.47
N ALA A 254 -16.25 -8.98 -4.76
CA ALA A 254 -17.59 -9.37 -5.23
C ALA A 254 -17.95 -10.81 -4.81
N ALA A 255 -17.02 -11.75 -4.92
CA ALA A 255 -17.25 -13.13 -4.48
C ALA A 255 -17.57 -13.22 -2.98
N SER A 256 -16.88 -12.45 -2.16
CA SER A 256 -17.15 -12.33 -0.73
C SER A 256 -18.53 -11.72 -0.45
N VAL A 257 -18.86 -10.61 -1.12
CA VAL A 257 -20.17 -9.94 -0.94
C VAL A 257 -21.34 -10.81 -1.38
N VAL A 258 -21.19 -11.61 -2.43
CA VAL A 258 -22.22 -12.60 -2.82
C VAL A 258 -22.47 -13.63 -1.70
N LYS A 259 -21.44 -13.99 -0.92
CA LYS A 259 -21.52 -14.90 0.21
C LYS A 259 -22.15 -14.22 1.44
N THR A 260 -21.71 -13.01 1.76
CA THR A 260 -22.02 -12.35 3.05
C THR A 260 -23.18 -11.36 3.00
N GLY A 261 -23.50 -10.82 1.82
CA GLY A 261 -24.59 -9.86 1.61
C GLY A 261 -24.31 -8.44 2.11
N ARG A 262 -23.23 -8.18 2.83
CA ARG A 262 -22.92 -6.88 3.46
C ARG A 262 -21.47 -6.51 3.24
N LEU A 263 -21.22 -5.22 2.96
CA LEU A 263 -19.86 -4.71 2.75
C LEU A 263 -19.60 -3.42 3.54
N ILE A 264 -18.52 -3.44 4.30
CA ILE A 264 -17.91 -2.29 4.94
C ILE A 264 -16.52 -2.08 4.30
N VAL A 265 -16.23 -0.86 3.84
CA VAL A 265 -14.92 -0.49 3.30
C VAL A 265 -14.23 0.46 4.26
N ALA A 266 -13.07 0.05 4.80
CA ALA A 266 -12.32 0.81 5.79
C ALA A 266 -10.96 1.26 5.25
N HIS A 267 -10.67 2.55 5.31
CA HIS A 267 -9.38 3.14 4.94
C HIS A 267 -9.05 4.40 5.75
N GLU A 268 -7.78 4.78 5.80
CA GLU A 268 -7.34 5.91 6.61
C GLU A 268 -7.65 7.26 5.95
N ALA A 269 -7.58 7.35 4.63
CA ALA A 269 -7.95 8.54 3.88
C ALA A 269 -9.40 9.00 4.17
N PRO A 270 -9.74 10.28 3.95
CA PRO A 270 -11.12 10.74 4.05
C PRO A 270 -12.07 9.91 3.18
N THR A 271 -13.30 9.71 3.65
CA THR A 271 -14.32 8.99 2.88
C THR A 271 -14.75 9.74 1.61
N PHE A 272 -14.74 11.09 1.66
CA PHE A 272 -15.05 11.90 0.49
C PHE A 272 -13.91 11.86 -0.52
N GLY A 273 -14.20 11.39 -1.74
CA GLY A 273 -13.20 11.24 -2.80
C GLY A 273 -12.19 10.13 -2.56
N GLY A 274 -12.34 9.34 -1.49
CA GLY A 274 -11.48 8.21 -1.18
C GLY A 274 -11.76 6.97 -2.04
N VAL A 275 -10.81 6.04 -2.05
CA VAL A 275 -10.84 4.78 -2.82
C VAL A 275 -12.07 3.92 -2.51
N GLY A 276 -12.55 3.97 -1.26
CA GLY A 276 -13.76 3.25 -0.84
C GLY A 276 -15.02 3.67 -1.60
N GLY A 277 -15.06 4.88 -2.17
CA GLY A 277 -16.18 5.32 -3.02
C GLY A 277 -16.25 4.56 -4.35
N GLU A 278 -15.10 4.34 -4.99
CA GLU A 278 -14.99 3.56 -6.23
C GLU A 278 -15.36 2.10 -5.99
N LEU A 279 -14.82 1.49 -4.92
CA LEU A 279 -15.14 0.10 -4.58
C LEU A 279 -16.63 -0.06 -4.27
N ALA A 280 -17.24 0.89 -3.55
CA ALA A 280 -18.67 0.86 -3.24
C ALA A 280 -19.53 0.92 -4.52
N ALA A 281 -19.17 1.78 -5.48
CA ALA A 281 -19.86 1.86 -6.76
C ALA A 281 -19.72 0.56 -7.56
N ALA A 282 -18.49 0.06 -7.73
CA ALA A 282 -18.21 -1.16 -8.48
C ALA A 282 -18.91 -2.40 -7.91
N ILE A 283 -18.97 -2.53 -6.58
CA ILE A 283 -19.67 -3.64 -5.92
C ILE A 283 -21.19 -3.47 -6.02
N THR A 284 -21.72 -2.25 -5.90
CA THR A 284 -23.14 -2.01 -6.08
C THR A 284 -23.60 -2.40 -7.49
N GLU A 285 -22.83 -2.07 -8.52
CA GLU A 285 -23.14 -2.47 -9.90
C GLU A 285 -23.10 -4.00 -10.11
N ARG A 286 -22.13 -4.69 -9.51
CA ARG A 286 -21.92 -6.13 -9.74
C ARG A 286 -22.78 -7.02 -8.86
N CYS A 287 -23.03 -6.60 -7.62
CA CYS A 287 -23.64 -7.43 -6.57
C CYS A 287 -24.98 -6.87 -6.09
N PHE A 288 -25.64 -5.98 -6.84
CA PHE A 288 -26.86 -5.29 -6.43
C PHE A 288 -27.91 -6.23 -5.81
N TYR A 289 -28.16 -7.36 -6.45
CA TYR A 289 -29.17 -8.35 -5.96
C TYR A 289 -28.69 -9.22 -4.79
N SER A 290 -27.40 -9.19 -4.47
CA SER A 290 -26.84 -9.92 -3.32
C SER A 290 -26.71 -9.02 -2.09
N LEU A 291 -26.69 -7.70 -2.26
CA LEU A 291 -26.56 -6.74 -1.19
C LEU A 291 -27.85 -6.72 -0.33
N GLN A 292 -27.68 -6.89 0.98
CA GLN A 292 -28.73 -6.80 2.00
C GLN A 292 -28.70 -5.46 2.74
N ALA A 293 -27.70 -4.63 2.50
CA ALA A 293 -27.52 -3.29 3.05
C ALA A 293 -26.76 -2.42 2.04
N PRO A 294 -26.85 -1.07 2.14
CA PRO A 294 -25.92 -0.19 1.42
C PRO A 294 -24.47 -0.51 1.78
N VAL A 295 -23.56 -0.33 0.83
CA VAL A 295 -22.11 -0.40 1.13
C VAL A 295 -21.74 0.75 2.06
N LEU A 296 -21.25 0.44 3.25
CA LEU A 296 -20.85 1.41 4.24
C LEU A 296 -19.34 1.69 4.16
N ARG A 297 -18.96 2.95 4.37
CA ARG A 297 -17.56 3.38 4.29
C ARG A 297 -17.12 4.00 5.60
N VAL A 298 -15.99 3.54 6.12
CA VAL A 298 -15.34 4.05 7.33
C VAL A 298 -13.98 4.61 6.94
N GLY A 299 -13.78 5.90 7.14
CA GLY A 299 -12.54 6.58 6.76
C GLY A 299 -12.27 7.79 7.64
N GLY A 300 -11.17 8.48 7.39
CA GLY A 300 -10.90 9.77 8.01
C GLY A 300 -12.03 10.78 7.76
N TYR A 301 -12.15 11.76 8.62
CA TYR A 301 -13.09 12.85 8.44
C TYR A 301 -12.66 13.76 7.27
N TYR A 302 -13.63 14.37 6.57
CA TYR A 302 -13.31 15.31 5.49
C TYR A 302 -12.90 16.67 6.06
N MET A 303 -11.68 16.72 6.57
CA MET A 303 -11.04 17.90 7.14
C MET A 303 -9.53 17.80 6.97
N PRO A 304 -8.76 18.88 7.05
CA PRO A 304 -7.30 18.81 7.13
C PRO A 304 -6.86 17.86 8.25
N TYR A 305 -5.76 17.12 8.02
CA TYR A 305 -5.25 16.21 9.06
C TYR A 305 -5.00 16.98 10.37
N PRO A 306 -5.48 16.47 11.52
CA PRO A 306 -5.42 17.21 12.78
C PRO A 306 -4.03 17.27 13.38
N VAL A 307 -3.88 18.10 14.41
CA VAL A 307 -2.66 18.14 15.21
C VAL A 307 -2.46 16.82 15.97
N PRO A 308 -1.22 16.45 16.34
CA PRO A 308 -0.91 15.16 16.99
C PRO A 308 -1.76 14.81 18.21
N ARG A 309 -2.25 15.80 18.93
CA ARG A 309 -3.07 15.59 20.14
C ARG A 309 -4.42 14.93 19.87
N THR A 310 -4.95 15.07 18.66
CA THR A 310 -6.30 14.59 18.26
C THR A 310 -6.28 13.68 17.05
N GLU A 311 -5.10 13.22 16.61
CA GLU A 311 -4.97 12.35 15.44
C GLU A 311 -5.63 10.99 15.64
N ASP A 312 -5.65 10.45 16.87
CA ASP A 312 -6.31 9.18 17.18
C ASP A 312 -7.83 9.24 16.98
N GLU A 313 -8.45 10.43 17.16
CA GLU A 313 -9.88 10.63 16.91
C GLU A 313 -10.20 10.73 15.41
N TYR A 314 -9.22 11.10 14.61
CA TYR A 314 -9.38 11.30 13.16
C TYR A 314 -9.40 9.98 12.39
N VAL A 315 -8.47 9.07 12.70
CA VAL A 315 -8.35 7.80 11.97
C VAL A 315 -9.44 6.81 12.42
N PRO A 316 -9.89 5.93 11.51
CA PRO A 316 -10.79 4.85 11.90
C PRO A 316 -10.18 3.94 12.95
N ASP A 317 -10.96 3.66 13.97
CA ASP A 317 -10.67 2.70 15.04
C ASP A 317 -11.62 1.48 14.97
N ILE A 318 -11.50 0.59 15.94
CA ILE A 318 -12.32 -0.62 16.06
C ILE A 318 -13.80 -0.23 16.23
N ASP A 319 -14.11 0.74 17.08
CA ASP A 319 -15.48 1.12 17.42
C ASP A 319 -16.21 1.70 16.21
N ARG A 320 -15.56 2.55 15.43
CA ARG A 320 -16.14 3.10 14.19
C ARG A 320 -16.38 2.02 13.12
N ILE A 321 -15.54 0.99 13.07
CA ILE A 321 -15.75 -0.15 12.16
C ILE A 321 -16.93 -1.00 12.66
N LEU A 322 -17.01 -1.30 13.96
CA LEU A 322 -18.10 -2.05 14.57
C LEU A 322 -19.44 -1.31 14.42
N GLU A 323 -19.48 0.00 14.64
CA GLU A 323 -20.68 0.81 14.37
C GLU A 323 -21.18 0.65 12.92
N ALA A 324 -20.25 0.65 11.94
CA ALA A 324 -20.63 0.42 10.55
C ALA A 324 -21.11 -1.03 10.32
N VAL A 325 -20.50 -2.02 10.97
CA VAL A 325 -20.98 -3.41 10.95
C VAL A 325 -22.41 -3.46 11.50
N ASP A 326 -22.67 -2.91 12.70
CA ASP A 326 -23.99 -2.89 13.34
C ASP A 326 -25.04 -2.26 12.43
N ARG A 327 -24.77 -1.08 11.92
CA ARG A 327 -25.65 -0.39 10.99
C ARG A 327 -25.97 -1.21 9.74
N SER A 328 -25.07 -2.06 9.28
CA SER A 328 -25.31 -2.92 8.12
C SER A 328 -26.37 -3.99 8.38
N PHE A 329 -26.67 -4.30 9.65
CA PHE A 329 -27.69 -5.26 10.06
C PHE A 329 -29.05 -4.60 10.40
N GLU A 330 -29.14 -3.28 10.35
CA GLU A 330 -30.40 -2.54 10.57
C GLU A 330 -31.30 -2.47 9.32
N TYR A 331 -30.75 -2.86 8.16
CA TYR A 331 -31.45 -2.91 6.88
C TYR A 331 -32.08 -4.30 6.65
#